data_5dc7c38a792338ff8fe1e04531f117c7
#
_entry.id   5dc7c38a792338ff8fe1e04531f117c7
#
_cell.length_a   1.000
_cell.length_b   1.000
_cell.length_c   1.000
_cell.angle_alpha   90.00
_cell.angle_beta   90.00
_cell.angle_gamma   90.00
#
_symmetry.space_group_name_H-M   'P 1'
#
loop_
_entity.id
_entity.type
_entity.pdbx_description
1 polymer ?
#
loop_
_entity_poly.entity_id
_entity_poly.type
_entity_poly.pdbx_seq_one_letter_code
_entity_poly.pdbx_strand_id
1 'polypeptide(L)'
;MSAPERKLVHSDIKPENPPERAAHYLDVPNMPWEATKFPGIQIKVLYTDDGGITTALFKLAPGAVVPLHEHTALEQTYVIEGSLEDHEGKCGPGQFVWRPAGNQHEAVAPNGAVILGFFLKPNRFAYGEKFFTAPGER
;
A
#
# COMPACT_ATOMS: atom_id res chain seq x y z
N MET A 1 17.83 35.48 7.73
CA MET A 1 16.53 35.70 8.42
C MET A 1 15.83 34.41 8.67
N SER A 2 15.36 34.19 9.88
CA SER A 2 14.52 33.00 10.16
C SER A 2 13.11 33.25 9.63
N ALA A 3 12.42 32.17 9.22
CA ALA A 3 11.02 32.24 8.86
C ALA A 3 10.18 32.65 10.08
N PRO A 4 9.04 33.35 9.89
CA PRO A 4 8.16 33.62 11.00
C PRO A 4 7.64 32.33 11.62
N GLU A 5 7.51 32.35 12.93
CA GLU A 5 6.95 31.22 13.65
C GLU A 5 5.50 30.98 13.21
N ARG A 6 5.17 29.73 12.92
CA ARG A 6 3.81 29.36 12.55
C ARG A 6 3.01 28.97 13.78
N LYS A 7 1.79 29.47 13.86
CA LYS A 7 0.85 28.97 14.83
C LYS A 7 0.10 27.78 14.21
N LEU A 8 0.53 26.58 14.54
CA LEU A 8 -0.04 25.35 14.01
C LEU A 8 -1.13 24.74 14.91
N VAL A 9 -1.28 25.26 16.13
CA VAL A 9 -2.30 24.83 17.06
C VAL A 9 -3.19 26.02 17.37
N HIS A 10 -4.49 25.88 17.22
CA HIS A 10 -5.47 26.96 17.38
C HIS A 10 -6.18 26.95 18.74
N SER A 11 -5.96 25.94 19.56
CA SER A 11 -6.43 25.87 20.93
C SER A 11 -5.36 26.38 21.89
N ASP A 12 -5.75 26.68 23.13
CA ASP A 12 -4.81 27.03 24.18
C ASP A 12 -4.08 25.80 24.74
N ILE A 13 -4.49 24.61 24.33
CA ILE A 13 -3.88 23.37 24.75
C ILE A 13 -2.66 23.11 23.87
N LYS A 14 -1.50 22.90 24.48
CA LYS A 14 -0.29 22.48 23.77
C LYS A 14 -0.20 20.96 23.83
N PRO A 15 -0.39 20.27 22.68
CA PRO A 15 -0.24 18.83 22.68
C PRO A 15 1.22 18.43 22.90
N GLU A 16 1.43 17.38 23.67
CA GLU A 16 2.75 16.79 23.90
C GLU A 16 2.73 15.34 23.49
N ASN A 17 3.65 14.98 22.60
CA ASN A 17 3.82 13.61 22.15
C ASN A 17 5.21 13.14 22.53
N PRO A 18 5.36 12.23 23.50
CA PRO A 18 6.65 11.62 23.78
C PRO A 18 7.14 10.82 22.58
N PRO A 19 8.44 10.48 22.50
CA PRO A 19 9.00 9.77 21.33
C PRO A 19 8.23 8.54 20.91
N GLU A 20 7.69 7.77 21.85
CA GLU A 20 6.94 6.54 21.54
C GLU A 20 5.57 6.81 20.89
N ARG A 21 5.09 8.05 20.91
CA ARG A 21 3.83 8.46 20.28
C ARG A 21 4.02 9.57 19.26
N ALA A 22 5.26 9.85 18.89
CA ALA A 22 5.55 10.87 17.90
C ALA A 22 5.08 10.43 16.51
N ALA A 23 4.71 11.40 15.67
CA ALA A 23 4.41 11.13 14.27
C ALA A 23 5.68 10.74 13.52
N HIS A 24 5.52 9.88 12.50
CA HIS A 24 6.59 9.47 11.60
C HIS A 24 6.35 10.07 10.22
N TYR A 25 7.34 10.77 9.70
CA TYR A 25 7.27 11.40 8.39
C TYR A 25 8.23 10.68 7.45
N LEU A 26 7.73 10.24 6.30
CA LEU A 26 8.53 9.53 5.31
C LEU A 26 8.66 10.38 4.04
N ASP A 27 9.87 10.47 3.52
CA ASP A 27 10.13 11.09 2.22
C ASP A 27 9.98 10.02 1.13
N VAL A 28 8.75 9.73 0.77
CA VAL A 28 8.40 8.62 -0.11
C VAL A 28 9.08 8.70 -1.49
N PRO A 29 9.17 9.88 -2.15
CA PRO A 29 9.89 9.96 -3.42
C PRO A 29 11.33 9.49 -3.36
N ASN A 30 12.00 9.68 -2.22
CA ASN A 30 13.39 9.30 -2.03
C ASN A 30 13.58 7.90 -1.45
N MET A 31 12.49 7.18 -1.17
CA MET A 31 12.57 5.78 -0.77
C MET A 31 12.84 4.90 -1.98
N PRO A 32 13.69 3.89 -1.88
CA PRO A 32 13.92 2.98 -2.99
C PRO A 32 12.73 2.06 -3.23
N TRP A 33 12.47 1.74 -4.49
CA TRP A 33 11.59 0.63 -4.84
C TRP A 33 12.32 -0.68 -4.58
N GLU A 34 11.64 -1.61 -3.92
CA GLU A 34 12.18 -2.93 -3.64
C GLU A 34 11.49 -3.98 -4.51
N ALA A 35 12.24 -4.97 -5.00
CA ALA A 35 11.66 -6.07 -5.77
C ALA A 35 10.79 -6.95 -4.85
N THR A 36 9.76 -7.55 -5.45
CA THR A 36 8.97 -8.60 -4.80
C THR A 36 9.27 -9.93 -5.47
N LYS A 37 8.70 -11.04 -4.95
CA LYS A 37 8.83 -12.34 -5.61
C LYS A 37 8.08 -12.41 -6.94
N PHE A 38 7.19 -11.47 -7.21
CA PHE A 38 6.38 -11.48 -8.43
C PHE A 38 7.01 -10.63 -9.50
N PRO A 39 7.18 -11.15 -10.74
CA PRO A 39 7.80 -10.41 -11.82
C PRO A 39 7.09 -9.10 -12.12
N GLY A 40 7.86 -8.03 -12.30
CA GLY A 40 7.34 -6.73 -12.66
C GLY A 40 6.65 -5.96 -11.55
N ILE A 41 6.71 -6.44 -10.31
CA ILE A 41 6.05 -5.78 -9.19
C ILE A 41 7.08 -5.37 -8.14
N GLN A 42 7.12 -4.07 -7.85
CA GLN A 42 7.99 -3.46 -6.84
C GLN A 42 7.16 -2.83 -5.74
N ILE A 43 7.75 -2.64 -4.57
CA ILE A 43 7.05 -2.16 -3.38
C ILE A 43 7.87 -1.12 -2.63
N LYS A 44 7.16 -0.17 -2.01
CA LYS A 44 7.67 0.70 -0.94
C LYS A 44 6.76 0.51 0.25
N VAL A 45 7.25 -0.09 1.32
CA VAL A 45 6.46 -0.25 2.55
C VAL A 45 6.49 1.06 3.32
N LEU A 46 5.30 1.64 3.56
CA LEU A 46 5.18 2.89 4.29
C LEU A 46 4.90 2.66 5.76
N TYR A 47 4.17 1.62 6.09
CA TYR A 47 3.88 1.20 7.45
C TYR A 47 3.66 -0.30 7.50
N THR A 48 4.15 -0.94 8.53
CA THR A 48 3.82 -2.34 8.83
C THR A 48 3.99 -2.57 10.32
N ASP A 49 3.27 -3.54 10.86
CA ASP A 49 3.40 -3.94 12.26
C ASP A 49 3.27 -5.45 12.43
N ASP A 50 3.46 -5.92 13.66
CA ASP A 50 3.42 -7.35 13.97
C ASP A 50 2.00 -7.93 13.86
N GLY A 51 0.97 -7.09 13.88
CA GLY A 51 -0.42 -7.51 13.71
C GLY A 51 -0.83 -7.78 12.25
N GLY A 52 0.07 -7.49 11.30
CA GLY A 52 -0.15 -7.73 9.89
C GLY A 52 -0.69 -6.53 9.11
N ILE A 53 -0.92 -5.40 9.77
CA ILE A 53 -1.30 -4.17 9.06
C ILE A 53 -0.14 -3.74 8.18
N THR A 54 -0.44 -3.42 6.91
CA THR A 54 0.57 -2.93 5.97
C THR A 54 -0.04 -1.86 5.08
N THR A 55 0.66 -0.74 4.96
CA THR A 55 0.37 0.29 3.97
C THR A 55 1.57 0.40 3.07
N ALA A 56 1.36 0.28 1.75
CA ALA A 56 2.47 0.26 0.81
C ALA A 56 2.08 0.85 -0.54
N LEU A 57 3.08 1.39 -1.23
CA LEU A 57 2.98 1.69 -2.65
C LEU A 57 3.46 0.49 -3.43
N PHE A 58 2.77 0.18 -4.52
CA PHE A 58 3.15 -0.85 -5.47
C PHE A 58 3.32 -0.23 -6.85
N LYS A 59 4.36 -0.65 -7.54
CA LYS A 59 4.59 -0.28 -8.92
C LYS A 59 4.55 -1.55 -9.76
N LEU A 60 3.60 -1.61 -10.66
CA LEU A 60 3.41 -2.75 -11.55
C LEU A 60 3.84 -2.35 -12.95
N ALA A 61 4.74 -3.13 -13.54
CA ALA A 61 5.14 -2.95 -14.93
C ALA A 61 3.96 -3.25 -15.86
N PRO A 62 3.94 -2.69 -17.09
CA PRO A 62 2.89 -3.03 -18.05
C PRO A 62 2.77 -4.55 -18.25
N GLY A 63 1.56 -5.06 -18.09
CA GLY A 63 1.26 -6.49 -18.20
C GLY A 63 1.53 -7.31 -16.96
N ALA A 64 2.03 -6.72 -15.88
CA ALA A 64 2.29 -7.44 -14.64
C ALA A 64 0.99 -8.00 -14.06
N VAL A 65 1.09 -9.20 -13.49
CA VAL A 65 -0.04 -9.93 -12.93
C VAL A 65 0.21 -10.21 -11.46
N VAL A 66 -0.77 -9.87 -10.63
CA VAL A 66 -0.83 -10.36 -9.26
C VAL A 66 -1.61 -11.67 -9.30
N PRO A 67 -0.96 -12.82 -9.06
CA PRO A 67 -1.62 -14.11 -9.19
C PRO A 67 -2.85 -14.27 -8.29
N LEU A 68 -3.68 -15.25 -8.59
CA LEU A 68 -4.89 -15.53 -7.83
C LEU A 68 -4.61 -15.61 -6.34
N HIS A 69 -5.36 -14.84 -5.57
CA HIS A 69 -5.23 -14.77 -4.12
C HIS A 69 -6.57 -14.44 -3.47
N GLU A 70 -6.64 -14.75 -2.19
CA GLU A 70 -7.77 -14.41 -1.33
C GLU A 70 -7.35 -13.30 -0.38
N HIS A 71 -8.22 -12.30 -0.24
CA HIS A 71 -8.06 -11.26 0.78
C HIS A 71 -8.51 -11.83 2.11
N THR A 72 -7.58 -12.05 3.03
CA THR A 72 -7.89 -12.63 4.35
C THR A 72 -8.54 -11.62 5.30
N ALA A 73 -8.48 -10.34 4.94
CA ALA A 73 -9.13 -9.23 5.65
C ALA A 73 -9.45 -8.14 4.63
N LEU A 74 -10.09 -7.07 5.08
CA LEU A 74 -10.37 -5.91 4.23
C LEU A 74 -9.07 -5.40 3.58
N GLU A 75 -9.14 -5.18 2.27
CA GLU A 75 -8.10 -4.47 1.50
C GLU A 75 -8.68 -3.22 0.88
N GLN A 76 -7.91 -2.15 0.87
CA GLN A 76 -8.29 -0.89 0.23
C GLN A 76 -7.18 -0.45 -0.70
N THR A 77 -7.54 -0.06 -1.93
CA THR A 77 -6.57 0.33 -2.95
C THR A 77 -7.00 1.63 -3.63
N TYR A 78 -6.07 2.57 -3.68
CA TYR A 78 -6.22 3.81 -4.44
C TYR A 78 -5.24 3.79 -5.60
N VAL A 79 -5.74 3.96 -6.83
CA VAL A 79 -4.88 3.97 -8.03
C VAL A 79 -4.37 5.40 -8.28
N ILE A 80 -3.06 5.54 -8.35
CA ILE A 80 -2.38 6.82 -8.61
C ILE A 80 -2.14 6.98 -10.10
N GLU A 81 -1.60 5.96 -10.75
CA GLU A 81 -1.31 5.94 -12.18
C GLU A 81 -1.66 4.57 -12.76
N GLY A 82 -1.93 4.54 -14.07
CA GLY A 82 -2.23 3.30 -14.78
C GLY A 82 -3.57 2.72 -14.41
N SER A 83 -3.68 1.39 -14.38
CA SER A 83 -4.93 0.73 -14.03
C SER A 83 -4.71 -0.68 -13.51
N LEU A 84 -5.64 -1.12 -12.67
CA LEU A 84 -5.78 -2.50 -12.25
C LEU A 84 -7.09 -3.06 -12.76
N GLU A 85 -7.05 -4.26 -13.33
CA GLU A 85 -8.23 -4.93 -13.86
C GLU A 85 -8.31 -6.35 -13.32
N ASP A 86 -9.53 -6.80 -13.05
CA ASP A 86 -9.82 -8.17 -12.68
C ASP A 86 -11.19 -8.55 -13.25
N HIS A 87 -11.69 -9.75 -12.90
CA HIS A 87 -12.97 -10.23 -13.42
C HIS A 87 -14.17 -9.42 -12.91
N GLU A 88 -14.02 -8.62 -11.85
CA GLU A 88 -15.09 -7.81 -11.31
C GLU A 88 -15.12 -6.40 -11.87
N GLY A 89 -14.00 -5.89 -12.35
CA GLY A 89 -13.98 -4.54 -12.90
C GLY A 89 -12.59 -3.97 -13.14
N LYS A 90 -12.57 -2.67 -13.29
CA LYS A 90 -11.37 -1.89 -13.60
C LYS A 90 -11.29 -0.68 -12.68
N CYS A 91 -10.09 -0.38 -12.20
CA CYS A 91 -9.80 0.77 -11.37
C CYS A 91 -8.66 1.57 -12.01
N GLY A 92 -8.94 2.80 -12.39
CA GLY A 92 -7.97 3.71 -13.01
C GLY A 92 -7.56 4.86 -12.10
N PRO A 93 -6.79 5.84 -12.63
CA PRO A 93 -6.24 6.92 -11.82
C PRO A 93 -7.32 7.70 -11.07
N GLY A 94 -7.09 7.93 -9.77
CA GLY A 94 -8.04 8.64 -8.91
C GLY A 94 -9.21 7.80 -8.44
N GLN A 95 -9.27 6.52 -8.82
CA GLN A 95 -10.33 5.62 -8.40
C GLN A 95 -9.87 4.75 -7.24
N PHE A 96 -10.84 4.31 -6.46
CA PHE A 96 -10.62 3.54 -5.24
C PHE A 96 -11.47 2.27 -5.29
N VAL A 97 -10.90 1.19 -4.85
CA VAL A 97 -11.60 -0.08 -4.69
C VAL A 97 -11.31 -0.66 -3.32
N TRP A 98 -12.33 -1.23 -2.69
CA TRP A 98 -12.12 -2.02 -1.47
C TRP A 98 -12.70 -3.40 -1.66
N ARG A 99 -12.02 -4.38 -1.07
CA ARG A 99 -12.40 -5.80 -1.16
C ARG A 99 -12.56 -6.35 0.23
N PRO A 100 -13.74 -6.94 0.53
CA PRO A 100 -13.96 -7.53 1.85
C PRO A 100 -13.16 -8.81 2.02
N ALA A 101 -13.01 -9.25 3.27
CA ALA A 101 -12.41 -10.53 3.57
C ALA A 101 -13.13 -11.63 2.80
N GLY A 102 -12.39 -12.58 2.25
CA GLY A 102 -12.90 -13.67 1.44
C GLY A 102 -12.97 -13.40 -0.06
N ASN A 103 -12.84 -12.13 -0.48
CA ASN A 103 -12.78 -11.81 -1.91
C ASN A 103 -11.56 -12.46 -2.54
N GLN A 104 -11.75 -13.06 -3.71
CA GLN A 104 -10.67 -13.71 -4.46
C GLN A 104 -10.58 -13.09 -5.84
N HIS A 105 -9.36 -12.84 -6.29
CA HIS A 105 -9.12 -12.36 -7.64
C HIS A 105 -7.69 -12.60 -8.11
N GLU A 106 -7.50 -12.46 -9.41
CA GLU A 106 -6.23 -12.26 -10.08
C GLU A 106 -6.30 -10.87 -10.67
N ALA A 107 -5.29 -10.05 -10.46
CA ALA A 107 -5.30 -8.68 -10.96
C ALA A 107 -4.20 -8.49 -12.01
N VAL A 108 -4.48 -7.69 -13.02
CA VAL A 108 -3.53 -7.35 -14.07
C VAL A 108 -3.44 -5.83 -14.21
N ALA A 109 -2.25 -5.34 -14.49
CA ALA A 109 -2.02 -3.94 -14.85
C ALA A 109 -1.65 -3.88 -16.35
N PRO A 110 -2.64 -3.80 -17.25
CA PRO A 110 -2.36 -3.91 -18.70
C PRO A 110 -1.33 -2.89 -19.20
N ASN A 111 -1.39 -1.67 -18.67
CA ASN A 111 -0.50 -0.59 -19.05
C ASN A 111 0.40 -0.14 -17.89
N GLY A 112 0.57 -1.02 -16.90
CA GLY A 112 1.25 -0.67 -15.67
C GLY A 112 0.33 0.04 -14.67
N ALA A 113 0.81 0.18 -13.45
CA ALA A 113 0.08 0.89 -12.40
C ALA A 113 1.02 1.33 -11.29
N VAL A 114 0.65 2.42 -10.63
CA VAL A 114 1.18 2.80 -9.31
C VAL A 114 -0.04 2.90 -8.39
N ILE A 115 -0.04 2.13 -7.32
CA ILE A 115 -1.18 2.04 -6.41
C ILE A 115 -0.73 2.21 -4.96
N LEU A 116 -1.64 2.74 -4.14
CA LEU A 116 -1.48 2.78 -2.69
C LEU A 116 -2.45 1.77 -2.09
N GLY A 117 -1.91 0.79 -1.39
CA GLY A 117 -2.68 -0.30 -0.80
C GLY A 117 -2.65 -0.29 0.72
N PHE A 118 -3.81 -0.57 1.32
CA PHE A 118 -3.98 -0.69 2.77
C PHE A 118 -4.49 -2.09 3.08
N PHE A 119 -3.70 -2.84 3.84
CA PHE A 119 -3.98 -4.23 4.16
C PHE A 119 -4.04 -4.41 5.67
N LEU A 120 -5.08 -5.07 6.16
CA LEU A 120 -5.17 -5.41 7.58
C LEU A 120 -4.44 -6.71 7.88
N LYS A 121 -4.34 -7.61 6.89
CA LYS A 121 -3.61 -8.89 6.98
C LYS A 121 -3.04 -9.24 5.61
N PRO A 122 -1.97 -10.06 5.57
CA PRO A 122 -1.44 -10.56 4.30
C PRO A 122 -2.45 -11.38 3.53
N ASN A 123 -2.39 -11.28 2.19
CA ASN A 123 -3.23 -12.08 1.30
C ASN A 123 -2.79 -13.55 1.30
N ARG A 124 -3.71 -14.44 0.90
CA ARG A 124 -3.42 -15.87 0.74
C ARG A 124 -3.41 -16.21 -0.73
N PHE A 125 -2.28 -16.68 -1.24
CA PHE A 125 -2.15 -17.10 -2.62
C PHE A 125 -2.53 -18.58 -2.78
N ALA A 126 -2.89 -18.97 -4.02
CA ALA A 126 -3.38 -20.32 -4.31
C ALA A 126 -2.43 -21.43 -3.86
N TYR A 127 -1.11 -21.18 -3.85
CA TYR A 127 -0.09 -22.13 -3.42
C TYR A 127 0.48 -21.82 -2.03
N GLY A 128 -0.27 -21.08 -1.20
CA GLY A 128 0.13 -20.77 0.17
C GLY A 128 1.14 -19.66 0.31
N GLU A 129 1.63 -19.07 -0.78
CA GLU A 129 2.54 -17.94 -0.73
C GLU A 129 1.82 -16.65 -0.37
N LYS A 130 2.56 -15.71 0.22
CA LYS A 130 2.06 -14.38 0.56
C LYS A 130 2.64 -13.37 -0.40
N PHE A 131 1.80 -12.43 -0.88
CA PHE A 131 2.24 -11.39 -1.80
C PHE A 131 3.25 -10.45 -1.14
N PHE A 132 2.93 -10.03 0.06
CA PHE A 132 3.85 -9.27 0.89
C PHE A 132 3.54 -9.64 2.33
N THR A 133 4.56 -9.49 3.14
CA THR A 133 4.51 -9.88 4.54
C THR A 133 5.33 -8.84 5.30
N ALA A 134 5.71 -9.16 6.51
CA ALA A 134 6.62 -8.32 7.26
C ALA A 134 7.92 -8.07 6.46
N PRO A 135 8.60 -6.94 6.70
CA PRO A 135 9.87 -6.66 6.03
C PRO A 135 10.83 -7.84 6.11
N GLY A 136 11.44 -8.18 4.96
CA GLY A 136 12.36 -9.30 4.86
C GLY A 136 11.75 -10.59 4.32
N GLU A 137 10.44 -10.67 4.22
CA GLU A 137 9.75 -11.86 3.70
C GLU A 137 9.31 -11.71 2.23
N ARG A 138 9.66 -10.59 1.61
CA ARG A 138 9.30 -10.29 0.22
C ARG A 138 10.15 -11.04 -0.78
#